data_7c1a34912041eb0d6c1c5dd646c49889
#
_entry.id   7c1a34912041eb0d6c1c5dd646c49889
#
_cell.length_a   1.000
_cell.length_b   1.000
_cell.length_c   1.000
_cell.angle_alpha   90.00
_cell.angle_beta   90.00
_cell.angle_gamma   90.00
#
_symmetry.space_group_name_H-M   'P 1'
#
loop_
_entity.id
_entity.type
_entity.pdbx_description
1 polymer ?
#
loop_
_entity_poly.entity_id
_entity_poly.type
_entity_poly.pdbx_seq_one_letter_code
_entity_poly.pdbx_strand_id
1 'polypeptide(L)'
;IDLENGRPRSIRKRRHTLYPTVMDSARLAWVEYDPNGTYSIVEGDGRNEERRTTVEQFTEIHGLAYDNLTRRLYFIATDNSGMWLGRVDSSDCESGAAGRITRLTDGAYITISNLKAADGKLYFGSIASGKDEAHCYDLATGREYRLSESTYGSFSPAPAGRDSIIMTTYDKHGYHLAIQPASKAAKEIKPSRLPVNLVNPPRVKWDVINLDTVNYTPADSTASYAKHRSRRYSKIGHMFKIH
;
A
#
# COMPACT_ATOMS: atom_id res chain seq x y z
N ILE A 1 -18.68 12.56 0.52
CA ILE A 1 -19.25 13.82 0.00
C ILE A 1 -20.68 13.53 -0.38
N ASP A 2 -21.60 14.33 0.10
CA ASP A 2 -22.98 14.30 -0.36
C ASP A 2 -23.02 14.87 -1.79
N LEU A 3 -23.42 14.06 -2.74
CA LEU A 3 -23.40 14.43 -4.16
C LEU A 3 -24.49 15.45 -4.53
N GLU A 4 -25.56 15.57 -3.74
CA GLU A 4 -26.65 16.51 -4.01
C GLU A 4 -26.27 17.94 -3.63
N ASN A 5 -25.51 18.14 -2.57
CA ASN A 5 -25.18 19.47 -2.07
C ASN A 5 -23.66 19.76 -2.00
N GLY A 6 -22.83 18.80 -2.42
CA GLY A 6 -21.35 18.92 -2.44
C GLY A 6 -20.70 19.02 -1.06
N ARG A 7 -21.46 18.85 0.02
CA ARG A 7 -20.92 19.04 1.38
C ARG A 7 -20.24 17.77 1.93
N PRO A 8 -19.06 17.90 2.53
CA PRO A 8 -18.43 16.77 3.20
C PRO A 8 -19.26 16.39 4.43
N ARG A 9 -19.58 15.11 4.56
CA ARG A 9 -20.24 14.54 5.72
C ARG A 9 -19.27 13.63 6.46
N SER A 10 -18.99 13.92 7.73
CA SER A 10 -18.21 13.03 8.57
C SER A 10 -19.08 11.86 9.03
N ILE A 11 -18.64 10.65 8.72
CA ILE A 11 -19.35 9.43 9.04
C ILE A 11 -18.91 8.91 10.42
N ARG A 12 -17.63 9.05 10.76
CA ARG A 12 -17.06 8.59 12.03
C ARG A 12 -16.11 9.61 12.65
N LYS A 13 -16.25 9.92 13.93
CA LYS A 13 -15.52 11.04 14.55
C LYS A 13 -14.41 10.66 15.55
N ARG A 14 -14.24 9.41 15.94
CA ARG A 14 -13.46 9.09 17.15
C ARG A 14 -12.49 7.91 17.05
N ARG A 15 -12.26 7.33 15.88
CA ARG A 15 -11.34 6.20 15.70
C ARG A 15 -10.39 6.46 14.54
N HIS A 16 -9.22 5.86 14.59
CA HIS A 16 -8.29 5.86 13.47
C HIS A 16 -8.86 5.00 12.34
N THR A 17 -9.52 5.64 11.39
CA THR A 17 -10.19 5.01 10.27
C THR A 17 -9.38 5.19 9.00
N LEU A 18 -9.07 4.11 8.32
CA LEU A 18 -8.24 4.04 7.12
C LEU A 18 -9.00 3.31 6.00
N TYR A 19 -8.65 3.57 4.76
CA TYR A 19 -9.08 2.84 3.57
C TYR A 19 -10.59 2.64 3.43
N PRO A 20 -11.41 3.70 3.49
CA PRO A 20 -12.85 3.58 3.33
C PRO A 20 -13.20 3.04 1.94
N THR A 21 -14.10 2.08 1.88
CA THR A 21 -14.53 1.40 0.66
C THR A 21 -16.05 1.31 0.62
N VAL A 22 -16.65 1.66 -0.50
CA VAL A 22 -18.10 1.53 -0.72
C VAL A 22 -18.38 0.08 -1.12
N MET A 23 -19.30 -0.57 -0.43
CA MET A 23 -19.77 -1.91 -0.75
C MET A 23 -21.05 -1.88 -1.61
N ASP A 24 -22.00 -1.04 -1.21
CA ASP A 24 -23.24 -0.77 -1.96
C ASP A 24 -23.78 0.63 -1.59
N SER A 25 -24.99 0.94 -1.99
CA SER A 25 -25.60 2.26 -1.74
C SER A 25 -25.76 2.63 -0.26
N ALA A 26 -25.77 1.65 0.63
CA ALA A 26 -26.03 1.83 2.06
C ALA A 26 -24.85 1.40 2.94
N ARG A 27 -23.98 0.51 2.46
CA ARG A 27 -22.92 -0.11 3.26
C ARG A 27 -21.54 0.30 2.83
N LEU A 28 -20.70 0.50 3.83
CA LEU A 28 -19.30 0.83 3.72
C LEU A 28 -18.47 -0.22 4.45
N ALA A 29 -17.23 -0.36 4.04
CA ALA A 29 -16.21 -1.02 4.84
C ALA A 29 -15.03 -0.07 5.05
N TRP A 30 -14.36 -0.22 6.18
CA TRP A 30 -13.16 0.56 6.50
C TRP A 30 -12.24 -0.25 7.40
N VAL A 31 -11.01 0.21 7.54
CA VAL A 31 -10.05 -0.36 8.47
C VAL A 31 -9.99 0.53 9.71
N GLU A 32 -10.03 -0.06 10.89
CA GLU A 32 -9.75 0.61 12.15
C GLU A 32 -8.45 0.08 12.73
N TYR A 33 -7.67 1.00 13.29
CA TYR A 33 -6.43 0.71 13.99
C TYR A 33 -6.58 1.08 15.46
N ASP A 34 -6.31 0.11 16.32
CA ASP A 34 -6.32 0.32 17.77
C ASP A 34 -4.91 0.69 18.27
N PRO A 35 -4.80 1.51 19.34
CA PRO A 35 -3.50 1.91 19.89
C PRO A 35 -2.62 0.75 20.38
N ASN A 36 -3.20 -0.42 20.59
CA ASN A 36 -2.47 -1.66 20.94
C ASN A 36 -1.81 -2.35 19.73
N GLY A 37 -1.89 -1.77 18.55
CA GLY A 37 -1.29 -2.31 17.33
C GLY A 37 -2.16 -3.30 16.56
N THR A 38 -3.46 -3.37 16.86
CA THR A 38 -4.37 -4.32 16.20
C THR A 38 -5.18 -3.63 15.10
N TYR A 39 -5.25 -4.24 13.94
CA TYR A 39 -6.08 -3.79 12.82
C TYR A 39 -7.37 -4.60 12.75
N SER A 40 -8.46 -3.95 12.38
CA SER A 40 -9.76 -4.58 12.14
C SER A 40 -10.40 -4.04 10.86
N ILE A 41 -11.01 -4.92 10.09
CA ILE A 41 -11.89 -4.56 8.97
C ILE A 41 -13.29 -4.47 9.53
N VAL A 42 -13.94 -3.33 9.37
CA VAL A 42 -15.27 -3.02 9.89
C VAL A 42 -16.22 -2.77 8.75
N GLU A 43 -17.38 -3.38 8.81
CA GLU A 43 -18.47 -3.22 7.85
C GLU A 43 -19.66 -2.58 8.55
N GLY A 44 -20.39 -1.70 7.85
CA GLY A 44 -21.58 -1.06 8.39
C GLY A 44 -22.08 0.11 7.53
N ASP A 45 -23.04 0.87 8.03
CA ASP A 45 -23.57 2.07 7.36
C ASP A 45 -22.75 3.34 7.61
N GLY A 46 -21.58 3.20 8.24
CA GLY A 46 -20.71 4.28 8.68
C GLY A 46 -21.10 4.92 10.02
N ARG A 47 -22.30 4.71 10.52
CA ARG A 47 -22.75 5.11 11.88
C ARG A 47 -22.79 3.91 12.81
N ASN A 48 -23.36 2.84 12.33
CA ASN A 48 -23.49 1.57 13.04
C ASN A 48 -22.52 0.57 12.44
N GLU A 49 -21.87 -0.15 13.32
CA GLU A 49 -21.01 -1.27 12.99
C GLU A 49 -21.88 -2.53 12.92
N GLU A 50 -21.86 -3.21 11.77
CA GLU A 50 -22.60 -4.45 11.56
C GLU A 50 -21.72 -5.67 11.78
N ARG A 51 -20.45 -5.55 11.37
CA ARG A 51 -19.46 -6.63 11.48
C ARG A 51 -18.07 -6.07 11.72
N ARG A 52 -17.29 -6.79 12.54
CA ARG A 52 -15.88 -6.51 12.78
C ARG A 52 -15.06 -7.80 12.60
N THR A 53 -14.06 -7.73 11.74
CA THR A 53 -13.10 -8.81 11.50
C THR A 53 -11.71 -8.32 11.90
N THR A 54 -11.18 -8.83 12.99
CA THR A 54 -9.85 -8.46 13.49
C THR A 54 -8.80 -9.37 12.85
N VAL A 55 -7.72 -8.79 12.36
CA VAL A 55 -6.56 -9.55 11.86
C VAL A 55 -5.69 -10.02 13.02
N GLU A 56 -4.80 -10.97 12.74
CA GLU A 56 -3.83 -11.46 13.71
C GLU A 56 -2.92 -10.33 14.20
N GLN A 57 -2.45 -10.45 15.42
CA GLN A 57 -1.52 -9.50 16.01
C GLN A 57 -0.25 -9.39 15.13
N PHE A 58 0.30 -8.17 15.01
CA PHE A 58 1.42 -7.84 14.13
C PHE A 58 1.13 -7.96 12.61
N THR A 59 -0.14 -8.01 12.23
CA THR A 59 -0.56 -7.87 10.85
C THR A 59 -1.09 -6.48 10.60
N GLU A 60 -0.52 -5.75 9.66
CA GLU A 60 -0.94 -4.41 9.25
C GLU A 60 -1.75 -4.48 7.95
N ILE A 61 -2.76 -3.61 7.80
CA ILE A 61 -3.57 -3.52 6.57
C ILE A 61 -3.21 -2.23 5.84
N HIS A 62 -2.91 -2.34 4.53
CA HIS A 62 -2.46 -1.25 3.68
C HIS A 62 -3.43 -0.88 2.54
N GLY A 63 -4.56 -1.51 2.45
CA GLY A 63 -5.57 -1.24 1.43
C GLY A 63 -6.78 -2.14 1.57
N LEU A 64 -7.94 -1.65 1.15
CA LEU A 64 -9.20 -2.37 1.17
C LEU A 64 -9.95 -2.11 -0.13
N ALA A 65 -10.54 -3.15 -0.72
CA ALA A 65 -11.36 -3.06 -1.91
C ALA A 65 -12.53 -4.05 -1.83
N TYR A 66 -13.64 -3.69 -2.44
CA TYR A 66 -14.82 -4.55 -2.53
C TYR A 66 -15.09 -4.91 -3.99
N ASP A 67 -15.31 -6.18 -4.27
CA ASP A 67 -15.70 -6.67 -5.58
C ASP A 67 -17.18 -7.00 -5.63
N ASN A 68 -17.91 -6.30 -6.50
CA ASN A 68 -19.34 -6.45 -6.65
C ASN A 68 -19.76 -7.81 -7.22
N LEU A 69 -18.92 -8.45 -8.02
CA LEU A 69 -19.21 -9.75 -8.61
C LEU A 69 -19.17 -10.86 -7.56
N THR A 70 -18.08 -10.92 -6.80
CA THR A 70 -17.90 -11.93 -5.74
C THR A 70 -18.56 -11.54 -4.43
N ARG A 71 -18.99 -10.28 -4.29
CA ARG A 71 -19.59 -9.68 -3.08
C ARG A 71 -18.71 -9.86 -1.84
N ARG A 72 -17.38 -9.70 -2.01
CA ARG A 72 -16.39 -9.90 -0.94
C ARG A 72 -15.45 -8.72 -0.82
N LEU A 73 -14.91 -8.57 0.39
CA LEU A 73 -13.83 -7.64 0.70
C LEU A 73 -12.48 -8.29 0.50
N TYR A 74 -11.57 -7.54 -0.11
CA TYR A 74 -10.18 -7.90 -0.33
C TYR A 74 -9.29 -6.83 0.25
N PHE A 75 -8.11 -7.22 0.72
CA PHE A 75 -7.19 -6.29 1.35
C PHE A 75 -5.74 -6.64 1.08
N ILE A 76 -4.87 -5.66 1.25
CA ILE A 76 -3.42 -5.82 1.30
C ILE A 76 -3.03 -5.86 2.76
N ALA A 77 -2.23 -6.84 3.15
CA ALA A 77 -1.68 -6.92 4.49
C ALA A 77 -0.16 -7.14 4.47
N THR A 78 0.47 -6.80 5.58
CA THR A 78 1.89 -7.07 5.86
C THR A 78 2.01 -7.75 7.21
N ASP A 79 2.79 -8.81 7.25
CA ASP A 79 3.23 -9.49 8.46
C ASP A 79 4.73 -9.84 8.36
N ASN A 80 5.23 -10.69 9.25
CA ASN A 80 6.61 -11.13 9.24
C ASN A 80 7.04 -11.87 7.96
N SER A 81 6.09 -12.30 7.12
CA SER A 81 6.38 -12.94 5.83
C SER A 81 6.44 -11.96 4.66
N GLY A 82 6.18 -10.67 4.91
CA GLY A 82 6.08 -9.62 3.90
C GLY A 82 4.64 -9.27 3.54
N MET A 83 4.43 -8.63 2.39
CA MET A 83 3.10 -8.22 1.91
C MET A 83 2.38 -9.36 1.20
N TRP A 84 1.07 -9.42 1.37
CA TRP A 84 0.20 -10.42 0.76
C TRP A 84 -1.22 -9.89 0.53
N LEU A 85 -1.95 -10.57 -0.36
CA LEU A 85 -3.36 -10.29 -0.61
C LEU A 85 -4.24 -11.21 0.24
N GLY A 86 -5.25 -10.65 0.87
CA GLY A 86 -6.22 -11.35 1.68
C GLY A 86 -7.65 -11.09 1.27
N ARG A 87 -8.54 -11.94 1.78
CA ARG A 87 -9.98 -11.87 1.59
C ARG A 87 -10.69 -12.04 2.93
N VAL A 88 -11.76 -11.29 3.11
CA VAL A 88 -12.72 -11.55 4.20
C VAL A 88 -13.81 -12.46 3.64
N ASP A 89 -13.92 -13.66 4.22
CA ASP A 89 -15.03 -14.57 3.95
C ASP A 89 -16.17 -14.23 4.88
N SER A 90 -17.32 -13.89 4.32
CA SER A 90 -18.54 -13.79 5.10
C SER A 90 -18.87 -15.17 5.64
N SER A 91 -19.01 -15.30 6.96
CA SER A 91 -19.73 -16.45 7.49
C SER A 91 -21.18 -16.32 7.03
N ASP A 92 -21.69 -17.32 6.33
CA ASP A 92 -23.06 -17.33 5.80
C ASP A 92 -24.14 -17.39 6.92
N CYS A 93 -23.73 -17.28 8.16
CA CYS A 93 -24.57 -17.45 9.33
C CYS A 93 -24.44 -16.23 10.24
N GLU A 94 -25.55 -15.59 10.47
CA GLU A 94 -25.85 -14.62 11.53
C GLU A 94 -25.21 -13.24 11.41
N SER A 95 -26.06 -12.25 11.41
CA SER A 95 -25.73 -10.83 11.59
C SER A 95 -24.85 -10.67 12.82
N GLY A 96 -23.65 -10.13 12.65
CA GLY A 96 -22.71 -9.83 13.72
C GLY A 96 -21.57 -10.83 13.94
N ALA A 97 -21.54 -11.98 13.28
CA ALA A 97 -20.40 -12.89 13.36
C ALA A 97 -19.15 -12.29 12.69
N ALA A 98 -17.99 -12.41 13.33
CA ALA A 98 -16.71 -12.01 12.74
C ALA A 98 -16.45 -12.78 11.44
N GLY A 99 -15.99 -12.07 10.39
CA GLY A 99 -15.57 -12.70 9.14
C GLY A 99 -14.33 -13.54 9.34
N ARG A 100 -14.18 -14.58 8.52
CA ARG A 100 -12.95 -15.36 8.45
C ARG A 100 -12.00 -14.72 7.45
N ILE A 101 -10.72 -14.66 7.78
CA ILE A 101 -9.68 -14.19 6.87
C ILE A 101 -9.11 -15.38 6.11
N THR A 102 -9.05 -15.25 4.79
CA THR A 102 -8.36 -16.19 3.89
C THR A 102 -7.23 -15.46 3.19
N ARG A 103 -6.04 -16.00 3.27
CA ARG A 103 -4.86 -15.55 2.57
C ARG A 103 -4.93 -16.05 1.11
N LEU A 104 -4.77 -15.13 0.15
CA LEU A 104 -4.84 -15.45 -1.28
C LEU A 104 -3.46 -15.69 -1.90
N THR A 105 -2.46 -14.98 -1.41
CA THR A 105 -1.08 -15.11 -1.89
C THR A 105 -0.14 -15.39 -0.73
N ASP A 106 0.99 -15.99 -1.03
CA ASP A 106 2.09 -16.07 -0.08
C ASP A 106 2.64 -14.67 0.22
N GLY A 107 3.19 -14.47 1.42
CA GLY A 107 3.88 -13.25 1.76
C GLY A 107 5.17 -13.10 0.96
N ALA A 108 5.46 -11.88 0.51
CA ALA A 108 6.66 -11.55 -0.21
C ALA A 108 7.19 -10.17 0.24
N TYR A 109 8.52 -10.02 0.27
CA TYR A 109 9.15 -8.73 0.58
C TYR A 109 9.16 -7.83 -0.67
N ILE A 110 7.96 -7.55 -1.18
CA ILE A 110 7.68 -6.66 -2.30
C ILE A 110 6.66 -5.63 -1.86
N THR A 111 6.61 -4.50 -2.55
CA THR A 111 5.55 -3.51 -2.32
C THR A 111 4.34 -3.87 -3.15
N ILE A 112 3.16 -3.94 -2.51
CA ILE A 112 1.84 -4.02 -3.13
C ILE A 112 1.07 -2.76 -2.72
N SER A 113 0.45 -2.08 -3.66
CA SER A 113 -0.21 -0.79 -3.40
C SER A 113 -1.46 -0.57 -4.24
N ASN A 114 -2.31 0.38 -3.81
CA ASN A 114 -3.44 0.87 -4.60
C ASN A 114 -4.42 -0.21 -5.08
N LEU A 115 -4.86 -1.06 -4.16
CA LEU A 115 -5.78 -2.16 -4.44
C LEU A 115 -7.13 -1.67 -4.97
N LYS A 116 -7.56 -2.27 -6.08
CA LYS A 116 -8.91 -2.17 -6.64
C LYS A 116 -9.43 -3.57 -6.92
N ALA A 117 -10.73 -3.76 -6.79
CA ALA A 117 -11.38 -5.02 -7.08
C ALA A 117 -12.52 -4.79 -8.07
N ALA A 118 -12.58 -5.56 -9.13
CA ALA A 118 -13.67 -5.54 -10.10
C ALA A 118 -13.70 -6.82 -10.92
N ASP A 119 -14.89 -7.29 -11.22
CA ASP A 119 -15.16 -8.41 -12.14
C ASP A 119 -14.36 -9.69 -11.82
N GLY A 120 -14.21 -9.99 -10.53
CA GLY A 120 -13.49 -11.18 -10.08
C GLY A 120 -11.96 -11.07 -10.20
N LYS A 121 -11.45 -9.85 -10.28
CA LYS A 121 -10.01 -9.56 -10.34
C LYS A 121 -9.60 -8.49 -9.35
N LEU A 122 -8.37 -8.59 -8.86
CA LEU A 122 -7.73 -7.59 -8.03
C LEU A 122 -6.66 -6.87 -8.85
N TYR A 123 -6.73 -5.56 -8.90
CA TYR A 123 -5.77 -4.69 -9.60
C TYR A 123 -4.94 -3.94 -8.56
N PHE A 124 -3.62 -3.92 -8.73
CA PHE A 124 -2.71 -3.28 -7.79
C PHE A 124 -1.39 -2.90 -8.45
N GLY A 125 -0.64 -2.00 -7.84
CA GLY A 125 0.75 -1.73 -8.17
C GLY A 125 1.66 -2.71 -7.45
N SER A 126 2.71 -3.19 -8.11
CA SER A 126 3.69 -4.08 -7.48
C SER A 126 5.08 -3.93 -8.09
N ILE A 127 6.10 -4.12 -7.25
CA ILE A 127 7.50 -4.15 -7.67
C ILE A 127 8.01 -5.58 -7.96
N ALA A 128 7.13 -6.58 -8.03
CA ALA A 128 7.51 -7.98 -8.22
C ALA A 128 8.31 -8.24 -9.52
N SER A 129 8.19 -7.35 -10.51
CA SER A 129 8.96 -7.39 -11.75
C SER A 129 10.29 -6.63 -11.70
N GLY A 130 10.69 -6.09 -10.54
CA GLY A 130 11.91 -5.29 -10.34
C GLY A 130 11.69 -3.78 -10.44
N LYS A 131 10.51 -3.31 -10.84
CA LYS A 131 10.07 -1.91 -10.86
C LYS A 131 8.57 -1.83 -10.65
N ASP A 132 8.05 -0.64 -10.38
CA ASP A 132 6.61 -0.44 -10.24
C ASP A 132 5.89 -0.73 -11.54
N GLU A 133 5.01 -1.73 -11.52
CA GLU A 133 4.17 -2.12 -12.64
C GLU A 133 2.73 -2.36 -12.19
N ALA A 134 1.82 -2.26 -13.15
CA ALA A 134 0.43 -2.63 -12.96
C ALA A 134 0.28 -4.17 -12.96
N HIS A 135 -0.36 -4.69 -11.95
CA HIS A 135 -0.59 -6.12 -11.76
C HIS A 135 -2.08 -6.42 -11.62
N CYS A 136 -2.43 -7.66 -11.86
CA CYS A 136 -3.75 -8.20 -11.65
C CYS A 136 -3.64 -9.61 -11.06
N TYR A 137 -4.43 -9.89 -10.03
CA TYR A 137 -4.65 -11.24 -9.50
C TYR A 137 -6.05 -11.71 -9.90
N ASP A 138 -6.12 -12.82 -10.61
CA ASP A 138 -7.37 -13.43 -11.04
C ASP A 138 -7.89 -14.35 -9.96
N LEU A 139 -9.06 -14.04 -9.40
CA LEU A 139 -9.66 -14.74 -8.27
C LEU A 139 -10.16 -16.17 -8.64
N ALA A 140 -10.45 -16.40 -9.91
CA ALA A 140 -10.92 -17.71 -10.36
C ALA A 140 -9.77 -18.69 -10.55
N THR A 141 -8.64 -18.22 -11.06
CA THR A 141 -7.47 -19.07 -11.35
C THR A 141 -6.41 -19.06 -10.26
N GLY A 142 -6.45 -18.06 -9.36
CA GLY A 142 -5.42 -17.85 -8.34
C GLY A 142 -4.07 -17.44 -8.91
N ARG A 143 -4.04 -16.84 -10.10
CA ARG A 143 -2.82 -16.45 -10.80
C ARG A 143 -2.63 -14.93 -10.84
N GLU A 144 -1.38 -14.52 -10.79
CA GLU A 144 -0.99 -13.13 -10.91
C GLU A 144 -0.42 -12.83 -12.30
N TYR A 145 -0.83 -11.69 -12.85
CA TYR A 145 -0.41 -11.22 -14.16
C TYR A 145 0.14 -9.79 -14.05
N ARG A 146 1.28 -9.54 -14.71
CA ARG A 146 1.76 -8.19 -14.97
C ARG A 146 1.00 -7.63 -16.16
N LEU A 147 0.40 -6.46 -16.00
CA LEU A 147 -0.45 -5.81 -17.01
C LEU A 147 0.27 -4.68 -17.75
N SER A 148 1.40 -4.20 -17.24
CA SER A 148 2.16 -3.14 -17.89
C SER A 148 3.62 -3.53 -18.08
N GLU A 149 4.26 -2.86 -19.03
CA GLU A 149 5.70 -2.94 -19.29
C GLU A 149 6.18 -1.54 -19.64
N SER A 150 6.35 -0.70 -18.61
CA SER A 150 6.77 0.68 -18.77
C SER A 150 8.28 0.81 -18.58
N THR A 151 8.89 1.88 -19.12
CA THR A 151 10.31 2.13 -18.93
C THR A 151 10.62 2.56 -17.50
N TYR A 152 9.78 3.42 -16.91
CA TYR A 152 10.07 4.05 -15.62
C TYR A 152 9.07 3.69 -14.50
N GLY A 153 7.96 3.04 -14.81
CA GLY A 153 6.97 2.59 -13.85
C GLY A 153 5.54 2.87 -14.27
N SER A 154 4.63 2.04 -13.76
CA SER A 154 3.17 2.18 -13.89
C SER A 154 2.52 1.98 -12.54
N PHE A 155 1.59 2.87 -12.19
CA PHE A 155 1.05 2.99 -10.83
C PHE A 155 -0.47 2.99 -10.85
N SER A 156 -1.06 2.60 -9.73
CA SER A 156 -2.50 2.76 -9.44
C SER A 156 -3.41 2.23 -10.55
N PRO A 157 -3.25 0.97 -11.00
CA PRO A 157 -4.12 0.41 -12.02
C PRO A 157 -5.57 0.32 -11.53
N ALA A 158 -6.49 0.62 -12.45
CA ALA A 158 -7.90 0.44 -12.23
C ALA A 158 -8.58 -0.07 -13.52
N PRO A 159 -9.66 -0.85 -13.43
CA PRO A 159 -10.42 -1.24 -14.61
C PRO A 159 -11.08 0.00 -15.25
N ALA A 160 -11.06 0.04 -16.58
CA ALA A 160 -11.67 1.07 -17.40
C ALA A 160 -12.59 0.41 -18.44
N GLY A 161 -13.82 0.13 -18.05
CA GLY A 161 -14.74 -0.70 -18.83
C GLY A 161 -14.38 -2.19 -18.75
N ARG A 162 -14.85 -2.99 -19.73
CA ARG A 162 -14.72 -4.46 -19.67
C ARG A 162 -13.32 -4.97 -20.00
N ASP A 163 -12.65 -4.35 -20.94
CA ASP A 163 -11.43 -4.92 -21.54
C ASP A 163 -10.21 -3.99 -21.46
N SER A 164 -10.31 -2.90 -20.72
CA SER A 164 -9.23 -1.91 -20.61
C SER A 164 -8.89 -1.64 -19.15
N ILE A 165 -7.66 -1.23 -18.95
CA ILE A 165 -7.15 -0.71 -17.67
C ILE A 165 -6.66 0.72 -17.88
N ILE A 166 -6.91 1.55 -16.86
CA ILE A 166 -6.31 2.87 -16.73
C ILE A 166 -5.24 2.81 -15.65
N MET A 167 -4.13 3.47 -15.85
CA MET A 167 -3.03 3.55 -14.89
C MET A 167 -2.31 4.87 -15.02
N THR A 168 -1.59 5.25 -14.00
CA THR A 168 -0.63 6.34 -14.07
C THR A 168 0.70 5.78 -14.56
N THR A 169 1.31 6.42 -15.57
CA THR A 169 2.66 6.10 -16.04
C THR A 169 3.58 7.30 -15.80
N TYR A 170 4.88 7.04 -15.72
CA TYR A 170 5.90 8.06 -15.55
C TYR A 170 6.89 8.03 -16.71
N ASP A 171 7.20 9.20 -17.26
CA ASP A 171 8.26 9.37 -18.26
C ASP A 171 9.04 10.69 -18.06
N LYS A 172 9.85 11.06 -19.03
CA LYS A 172 10.66 12.30 -18.99
C LYS A 172 9.84 13.60 -18.86
N HIS A 173 8.55 13.55 -19.12
CA HIS A 173 7.63 14.68 -19.01
C HIS A 173 6.80 14.65 -17.70
N GLY A 174 6.99 13.64 -16.85
CA GLY A 174 6.30 13.48 -15.58
C GLY A 174 5.24 12.38 -15.59
N TYR A 175 4.24 12.53 -14.73
CA TYR A 175 3.14 11.56 -14.61
C TYR A 175 2.02 11.85 -15.60
N HIS A 176 1.51 10.82 -16.27
CA HIS A 176 0.33 10.89 -17.11
C HIS A 176 -0.56 9.66 -16.97
N LEU A 177 -1.81 9.82 -17.36
CA LEU A 177 -2.74 8.71 -17.45
C LEU A 177 -2.53 7.96 -18.77
N ALA A 178 -2.46 6.64 -18.67
CA ALA A 178 -2.43 5.74 -19.80
C ALA A 178 -3.63 4.79 -19.73
N ILE A 179 -4.23 4.51 -20.90
CA ILE A 179 -5.27 3.50 -21.06
C ILE A 179 -4.76 2.46 -22.03
N GLN A 180 -4.92 1.20 -21.69
CA GLN A 180 -4.55 0.11 -22.59
C GLN A 180 -5.51 -1.08 -22.43
N PRO A 181 -5.63 -1.95 -23.46
CA PRO A 181 -6.33 -3.21 -23.32
C PRO A 181 -5.71 -4.08 -22.23
N ALA A 182 -6.53 -4.67 -21.38
CA ALA A 182 -6.08 -5.52 -20.28
C ALA A 182 -5.30 -6.76 -20.77
N SER A 183 -5.60 -7.22 -21.99
CA SER A 183 -4.95 -8.37 -22.62
C SER A 183 -3.57 -8.07 -23.23
N LYS A 184 -3.27 -6.79 -23.52
CA LYS A 184 -2.09 -6.42 -24.31
C LYS A 184 -0.74 -6.76 -23.68
N ALA A 185 -0.68 -6.77 -22.36
CA ALA A 185 0.56 -7.00 -21.62
C ALA A 185 0.40 -8.04 -20.49
N ALA A 186 -0.67 -8.83 -20.53
CA ALA A 186 -0.93 -9.83 -19.51
C ALA A 186 0.12 -10.95 -19.60
N LYS A 187 1.12 -10.88 -18.73
CA LYS A 187 2.16 -11.89 -18.57
C LYS A 187 2.05 -12.50 -17.19
N GLU A 188 1.77 -13.80 -17.13
CA GLU A 188 1.76 -14.51 -15.86
C GLU A 188 3.12 -14.39 -15.17
N ILE A 189 3.09 -14.04 -13.90
CA ILE A 189 4.28 -13.97 -13.06
C ILE A 189 4.07 -14.77 -11.78
N LYS A 190 5.16 -15.27 -11.26
CA LYS A 190 5.22 -15.78 -9.89
C LYS A 190 5.93 -14.71 -9.08
N PRO A 191 5.28 -14.09 -8.07
CA PRO A 191 5.95 -13.13 -7.21
C PRO A 191 7.21 -13.74 -6.63
N SER A 192 8.35 -13.17 -6.94
CA SER A 192 9.60 -13.65 -6.38
C SER A 192 9.67 -13.18 -4.93
N ARG A 193 9.84 -14.11 -4.01
CA ARG A 193 10.28 -13.76 -2.66
C ARG A 193 11.68 -13.21 -2.81
N LEU A 194 11.83 -11.88 -2.73
CA LEU A 194 13.15 -11.31 -2.58
C LEU A 194 13.66 -11.72 -1.19
N PRO A 195 14.67 -12.56 -1.10
CA PRO A 195 15.24 -12.94 0.18
C PRO A 195 15.92 -11.71 0.76
N VAL A 196 15.19 -10.94 1.57
CA VAL A 196 15.83 -9.92 2.39
C VAL A 196 16.54 -10.65 3.52
N ASN A 197 17.78 -11.00 3.28
CA ASN A 197 18.64 -11.52 4.32
C ASN A 197 19.17 -10.37 5.18
N LEU A 198 18.30 -9.83 6.03
CA LEU A 198 18.66 -8.77 6.97
C LEU A 198 19.70 -9.24 8.01
N VAL A 199 19.78 -10.54 8.25
CA VAL A 199 20.71 -11.13 9.24
C VAL A 199 22.09 -11.38 8.63
N ASN A 200 22.13 -11.72 7.34
CA ASN A 200 23.38 -11.90 6.59
C ASN A 200 23.28 -11.12 5.28
N PRO A 201 23.44 -9.80 5.32
CA PRO A 201 23.56 -9.05 4.08
C PRO A 201 24.69 -9.69 3.27
N PRO A 202 24.55 -9.82 1.94
CA PRO A 202 25.66 -10.30 1.13
C PRO A 202 26.89 -9.48 1.56
N ARG A 203 27.97 -10.15 1.89
CA ARG A 203 29.22 -9.48 2.21
C ARG A 203 29.61 -8.67 0.98
N VAL A 204 29.08 -7.48 0.89
CA VAL A 204 29.68 -6.46 0.05
C VAL A 204 31.08 -6.36 0.63
N LYS A 205 32.10 -6.70 -0.13
CA LYS A 205 33.46 -6.29 0.20
C LYS A 205 33.42 -4.77 0.10
N TRP A 206 33.01 -4.15 1.18
CA TRP A 206 33.37 -2.76 1.38
C TRP A 206 34.88 -2.80 1.36
N ASP A 207 35.50 -2.09 0.42
CA ASP A 207 36.88 -1.67 0.65
C ASP A 207 36.81 -0.88 1.94
N VAL A 208 37.18 -1.56 3.01
CA VAL A 208 37.20 -0.93 4.32
C VAL A 208 38.24 0.18 4.16
N ILE A 209 37.75 1.40 4.03
CA ILE A 209 38.60 2.57 4.13
C ILE A 209 39.23 2.41 5.51
N ASN A 210 40.50 2.00 5.53
CA ASN A 210 41.24 1.90 6.77
C ASN A 210 41.38 3.33 7.28
N LEU A 211 40.54 3.70 8.23
CA LEU A 211 40.54 5.03 8.84
C LEU A 211 41.88 5.39 9.45
N ASP A 212 42.71 4.39 9.80
CA ASP A 212 44.06 4.60 10.30
C ASP A 212 45.04 5.11 9.22
N THR A 213 44.66 4.97 7.93
CA THR A 213 45.45 5.47 6.80
C THR A 213 44.95 6.80 6.25
N VAL A 214 43.83 7.30 6.75
CA VAL A 214 43.35 8.64 6.38
C VAL A 214 44.15 9.66 7.18
N ASN A 215 45.07 10.33 6.51
CA ASN A 215 45.81 11.45 7.09
C ASN A 215 44.82 12.61 7.32
N TYR A 216 44.22 12.65 8.49
CA TYR A 216 43.55 13.85 8.97
C TYR A 216 44.61 14.90 9.29
N THR A 217 44.76 15.87 8.41
CA THR A 217 45.52 17.06 8.80
C THR A 217 44.73 17.81 9.87
N PRO A 218 45.24 18.00 11.08
CA PRO A 218 44.53 18.65 12.18
C PRO A 218 43.99 20.05 11.85
N ALA A 219 44.47 20.67 10.79
CA ALA A 219 44.07 21.99 10.34
C ALA A 219 42.61 22.04 9.86
N ASP A 220 42.06 20.94 9.32
CA ASP A 220 40.69 20.94 8.77
C ASP A 220 39.62 20.70 9.84
N SER A 221 39.95 20.02 10.92
CA SER A 221 38.98 19.73 11.98
C SER A 221 38.75 20.85 12.96
N THR A 222 39.75 21.69 13.23
CA THR A 222 39.67 22.76 14.23
C THR A 222 39.15 24.09 13.66
N ALA A 223 39.41 24.38 12.40
CA ALA A 223 38.96 25.63 11.77
C ALA A 223 37.45 25.66 11.46
N SER A 224 36.84 24.49 11.20
CA SER A 224 35.40 24.39 10.87
C SER A 224 34.53 24.48 12.12
N TYR A 225 34.92 23.86 13.22
CA TYR A 225 34.12 23.86 14.45
C TYR A 225 34.12 25.19 15.20
N ALA A 226 35.18 25.98 15.08
CA ALA A 226 35.26 27.30 15.73
C ALA A 226 34.28 28.34 15.16
N LYS A 227 33.77 28.15 13.94
CA LYS A 227 32.84 29.07 13.27
C LYS A 227 31.34 28.75 13.47
N HIS A 228 31.01 27.55 13.97
CA HIS A 228 29.64 27.17 14.19
C HIS A 228 29.24 27.30 15.65
N ARG A 229 28.76 28.50 16.03
CA ARG A 229 28.04 28.66 17.30
C ARG A 229 26.64 28.06 17.15
N SER A 230 26.36 26.96 17.82
CA SER A 230 25.01 26.47 17.97
C SER A 230 24.19 27.52 18.74
N ARG A 231 23.11 28.01 18.14
CA ARG A 231 22.13 28.84 18.82
C ARG A 231 20.91 28.01 19.14
N ARG A 232 20.33 28.26 20.31
CA ARG A 232 19.06 27.66 20.69
C ARG A 232 18.03 27.99 19.61
N TYR A 233 17.38 27.00 19.03
CA TYR A 233 16.34 27.17 18.02
C TYR A 233 15.18 27.97 18.62
N SER A 234 14.86 29.14 18.06
CA SER A 234 13.69 29.94 18.41
C SER A 234 12.60 29.70 17.38
N LYS A 235 11.51 29.02 17.77
CA LYS A 235 10.35 28.79 16.89
C LYS A 235 9.75 30.10 16.36
N ILE A 236 9.76 31.15 17.16
CA ILE A 236 9.18 32.46 16.83
C ILE A 236 10.07 33.24 15.84
N GLY A 237 11.39 33.21 16.01
CA GLY A 237 12.32 33.97 15.15
C GLY A 237 12.47 33.40 13.73
N HIS A 238 12.13 32.14 13.50
CA HIS A 238 12.19 31.50 12.16
C HIS A 238 10.87 31.60 11.39
N MET A 239 9.76 31.86 12.05
CA MET A 239 8.43 31.93 11.43
C MET A 239 8.25 33.19 10.57
N PHE A 240 9.11 34.21 10.74
CA PHE A 240 9.02 35.49 10.03
C PHE A 240 10.23 35.82 9.14
N LYS A 241 11.10 34.84 8.84
CA LYS A 241 12.12 35.02 7.81
C LYS A 241 11.50 34.86 6.43
N ILE A 242 11.29 35.97 5.77
CA ILE A 242 11.02 36.01 4.33
C ILE A 242 12.34 35.67 3.64
N HIS A 243 12.32 34.64 2.81
CA HIS A 243 13.42 34.26 1.91
C HIS A 243 13.20 34.91 0.56
#